data_03f99fe5ee55ca4deb4df19a1e0bc600
#
_entry.id   03f99fe5ee55ca4deb4df19a1e0bc600
#
_cell.length_a   1.000
_cell.length_b   1.000
_cell.length_c   1.000
_cell.angle_alpha   90.00
_cell.angle_beta   90.00
_cell.angle_gamma   90.00
#
_symmetry.space_group_name_H-M   'P 1'
#
loop_
_entity.id
_entity.type
_entity.pdbx_description
1 polymer ?
#
loop_
_entity_poly.entity_id
_entity_poly.type
_entity_poly.pdbx_seq_one_letter_code
_entity_poly.pdbx_strand_id
1 'polypeptide(L)'
;MRRRIVNLILVLGILLPSIFVFSSPVEAEEDTIRIGLEAAYPPFNWTQKTADNGALPIEGSNEYANGYDVQMAKKIAKVLGKKPVIIKIEWDGLVPALTSGRIDLIMAGMSPTAERAKQIDFSDGYYQSDLVMVVNAKGPYADAKVLEDFSDADIVAQLNTFHDTVIDQIPGVNHLEPMSDFSIMRVAVQTGKADGYVAERPEAMAAARAGVGLKMAELDPGFETSPEDTQIAIGIKKGSPLRDQLNEILATISQEERMDLMDEMNILQDKDDDDRDGLERFLSNMKNIFVENKDNFLRGTAFTIIISFVGTVLGLVIGLIVGIIRTIPPSLNKGKNFFLNLLKVLVNIYVQVLRGTPMIVQSVLVYFGLLQFAGINLSPMEAAFLVVSVNTGAYLSEVVRGGINSIDSGQFEAASSLGMTHFQTMTQVILPQTLKNIIPSIGNEFIVNIKDTSVLNVIAVNELFFTTKSIVGGNLMYFETYFITSLIYLTLTLSIAYLLHLVEERLADPGSYSRVNKTDVMRSAN
;
A
#
# COMPACT_ATOMS: atom_id res chain seq x y z
N MET A 1 16.83 27.44 26.81
CA MET A 1 16.18 26.18 26.48
C MET A 1 14.65 26.23 26.72
N ARG A 2 14.15 26.72 27.86
CA ARG A 2 12.72 26.82 28.22
C ARG A 2 11.83 27.49 27.17
N ARG A 3 12.20 28.67 26.62
CA ARG A 3 11.44 29.38 25.57
C ARG A 3 11.38 28.63 24.23
N ARG A 4 12.42 27.83 23.91
CA ARG A 4 12.47 27.09 22.65
C ARG A 4 11.54 25.86 22.63
N ILE A 5 11.38 25.19 23.78
CA ILE A 5 10.47 24.03 23.89
C ILE A 5 9.00 24.50 23.90
N VAL A 6 8.69 25.59 24.64
CA VAL A 6 7.33 26.17 24.64
C VAL A 6 6.97 26.71 23.26
N ASN A 7 7.91 27.35 22.56
CA ASN A 7 7.70 27.85 21.21
C ASN A 7 7.55 26.68 20.20
N LEU A 8 8.25 25.57 20.38
CA LEU A 8 8.09 24.38 19.52
C LEU A 8 6.70 23.76 19.70
N ILE A 9 6.20 23.65 20.92
CA ILE A 9 4.85 23.14 21.22
C ILE A 9 3.77 24.11 20.70
N LEU A 10 4.00 25.44 20.80
CA LEU A 10 3.09 26.43 20.24
C LEU A 10 3.08 26.46 18.72
N VAL A 11 4.24 26.31 18.08
CA VAL A 11 4.35 26.21 16.62
C VAL A 11 3.70 24.92 16.10
N LEU A 12 3.89 23.79 16.79
CA LEU A 12 3.22 22.53 16.49
C LEU A 12 1.71 22.58 16.71
N GLY A 13 1.25 23.29 17.77
CA GLY A 13 -0.18 23.51 18.04
C GLY A 13 -0.88 24.44 17.05
N ILE A 14 -0.13 25.31 16.37
CA ILE A 14 -0.67 26.22 15.32
C ILE A 14 -0.66 25.51 13.94
N LEU A 15 0.25 24.57 13.71
CA LEU A 15 0.30 23.80 12.46
C LEU A 15 -0.78 22.70 12.39
N LEU A 16 -1.27 22.19 13.52
CA LEU A 16 -2.32 21.16 13.55
C LEU A 16 -3.65 21.60 12.88
N PRO A 17 -4.19 22.80 13.11
CA PRO A 17 -5.41 23.23 12.44
C PRO A 17 -5.24 23.48 10.93
N SER A 18 -4.04 23.87 10.49
CA SER A 18 -3.79 24.18 9.07
C SER A 18 -3.66 22.93 8.18
N ILE A 19 -3.38 21.76 8.75
CA ILE A 19 -3.34 20.49 8.01
C ILE A 19 -4.77 19.93 7.81
N PHE A 20 -5.72 20.29 8.67
CA PHE A 20 -7.11 19.80 8.62
C PHE A 20 -8.10 20.76 7.90
N VAL A 21 -7.65 21.90 7.37
CA VAL A 21 -8.54 22.91 6.76
C VAL A 21 -8.75 22.72 5.25
N PHE A 22 -8.19 21.69 4.62
CA PHE A 22 -8.31 21.47 3.18
C PHE A 22 -9.20 20.29 2.78
N SER A 23 -10.27 20.03 3.51
CA SER A 23 -11.38 19.24 2.94
C SER A 23 -12.42 20.21 2.39
N SER A 24 -12.16 20.77 1.23
CA SER A 24 -13.26 21.21 0.38
C SER A 24 -14.02 19.95 -0.03
N PRO A 25 -15.37 19.91 0.04
CA PRO A 25 -16.09 18.88 -0.67
C PRO A 25 -15.65 19.00 -2.12
N VAL A 26 -14.99 17.99 -2.65
CA VAL A 26 -14.81 17.84 -4.09
C VAL A 26 -16.22 17.57 -4.60
N GLU A 27 -16.94 18.63 -5.00
CA GLU A 27 -17.99 18.50 -6.00
C GLU A 27 -17.32 17.73 -7.14
N ALA A 28 -17.82 16.53 -7.42
CA ALA A 28 -17.41 15.82 -8.62
C ALA A 28 -17.59 16.81 -9.76
N GLU A 29 -16.52 17.20 -10.45
CA GLU A 29 -16.63 17.96 -11.68
C GLU A 29 -17.59 17.14 -12.56
N GLU A 30 -18.75 17.67 -12.90
CA GLU A 30 -19.81 16.96 -13.64
C GLU A 30 -19.30 16.39 -14.97
N ASP A 31 -18.13 16.84 -15.44
CA ASP A 31 -17.49 16.46 -16.69
C ASP A 31 -16.46 15.32 -16.59
N THR A 32 -16.21 14.72 -15.42
CA THR A 32 -15.23 13.63 -15.27
C THR A 32 -15.90 12.28 -15.02
N ILE A 33 -15.18 11.19 -15.40
CA ILE A 33 -15.52 9.81 -15.04
C ILE A 33 -14.28 9.11 -14.50
N ARG A 34 -14.34 8.66 -13.24
CA ARG A 34 -13.20 8.07 -12.51
C ARG A 34 -13.21 6.56 -12.72
N ILE A 35 -12.11 6.04 -13.24
CA ILE A 35 -11.95 4.65 -13.64
C ILE A 35 -10.88 4.00 -12.77
N GLY A 36 -11.26 2.99 -12.01
CA GLY A 36 -10.36 2.21 -11.17
C GLY A 36 -9.79 1.01 -11.93
N LEU A 37 -8.47 0.84 -11.81
CA LEU A 37 -7.74 -0.31 -12.36
C LEU A 37 -6.41 -0.50 -11.60
N GLU A 38 -5.77 -1.68 -11.71
CA GLU A 38 -4.50 -1.96 -11.04
C GLU A 38 -3.29 -1.33 -11.73
N ALA A 39 -3.35 -1.13 -13.05
CA ALA A 39 -2.22 -0.75 -13.91
C ALA A 39 -0.98 -1.66 -13.74
N ALA A 40 -1.20 -2.96 -13.53
CA ALA A 40 -0.20 -4.00 -13.36
C ALA A 40 -0.58 -5.34 -14.02
N TYR A 41 -1.58 -5.31 -14.91
CA TYR A 41 -2.17 -6.47 -15.57
C TYR A 41 -2.15 -6.33 -17.10
N PRO A 42 -0.96 -6.34 -17.76
CA PRO A 42 -0.89 -6.31 -19.22
C PRO A 42 -1.46 -7.60 -19.84
N PRO A 43 -2.09 -7.50 -21.02
CA PRO A 43 -2.28 -6.34 -21.87
C PRO A 43 -3.54 -5.54 -21.55
N PHE A 44 -4.31 -5.93 -20.52
CA PHE A 44 -5.53 -5.22 -20.13
C PHE A 44 -5.21 -3.81 -19.60
N ASN A 45 -4.28 -3.71 -18.65
CA ASN A 45 -3.86 -2.41 -18.12
C ASN A 45 -2.45 -2.50 -17.50
N TRP A 46 -1.59 -1.53 -17.80
CA TRP A 46 -0.24 -1.44 -17.24
C TRP A 46 0.21 0.01 -17.04
N THR A 47 1.26 0.20 -16.24
CA THR A 47 1.88 1.50 -16.01
C THR A 47 2.99 1.75 -17.01
N GLN A 48 3.06 2.97 -17.58
CA GLN A 48 4.17 3.45 -18.43
C GLN A 48 4.56 4.89 -18.06
N LYS A 49 5.75 5.33 -18.52
CA LYS A 49 6.34 6.63 -18.15
C LYS A 49 5.86 7.81 -19.00
N THR A 50 5.42 7.54 -20.21
CA THR A 50 5.08 8.55 -21.22
C THR A 50 3.62 8.42 -21.62
N ALA A 51 3.10 9.50 -22.24
CA ALA A 51 1.75 9.51 -22.80
C ALA A 51 1.64 8.80 -24.16
N ASP A 52 2.72 8.12 -24.60
CA ASP A 52 2.76 7.44 -25.90
C ASP A 52 1.68 6.37 -26.03
N ASN A 53 1.36 6.02 -27.27
CA ASN A 53 0.34 5.02 -27.59
C ASN A 53 -1.04 5.31 -26.96
N GLY A 54 -1.33 6.57 -26.72
CA GLY A 54 -2.62 7.00 -26.21
C GLY A 54 -2.86 6.74 -24.72
N ALA A 55 -1.83 6.50 -23.93
CA ALA A 55 -1.92 6.33 -22.48
C ALA A 55 -2.53 7.56 -21.78
N LEU A 56 -3.20 7.31 -20.66
CA LEU A 56 -3.82 8.34 -19.83
C LEU A 56 -3.01 8.57 -18.53
N PRO A 57 -2.93 9.81 -18.04
CA PRO A 57 -2.25 10.09 -16.78
C PRO A 57 -2.97 9.39 -15.61
N ILE A 58 -2.19 8.83 -14.70
CA ILE A 58 -2.68 8.26 -13.43
C ILE A 58 -2.80 9.40 -12.42
N GLU A 59 -3.97 9.55 -11.81
CA GLU A 59 -4.22 10.59 -10.82
C GLU A 59 -3.23 10.48 -9.64
N GLY A 60 -2.68 11.63 -9.24
CA GLY A 60 -1.70 11.69 -8.15
C GLY A 60 -0.32 11.12 -8.48
N SER A 61 -0.06 10.68 -9.72
CA SER A 61 1.22 10.15 -10.19
C SER A 61 1.78 10.96 -11.36
N ASN A 62 3.08 10.77 -11.65
CA ASN A 62 3.71 11.25 -12.90
C ASN A 62 3.74 10.17 -13.98
N GLU A 63 3.08 9.06 -13.74
CA GLU A 63 2.99 7.91 -14.63
C GLU A 63 1.69 7.91 -15.41
N TYR A 64 1.64 7.08 -16.42
CA TYR A 64 0.49 6.91 -17.30
C TYR A 64 0.04 5.46 -17.27
N ALA A 65 -1.25 5.24 -17.41
CA ALA A 65 -1.82 3.91 -17.64
C ALA A 65 -2.10 3.70 -19.12
N ASN A 66 -1.80 2.53 -19.62
CA ASN A 66 -2.18 2.09 -20.96
C ASN A 66 -2.72 0.66 -20.91
N GLY A 67 -3.23 0.17 -22.04
CA GLY A 67 -3.80 -1.16 -22.17
C GLY A 67 -5.22 -1.15 -22.72
N TYR A 68 -5.72 -2.35 -22.96
CA TYR A 68 -7.05 -2.56 -23.53
C TYR A 68 -8.16 -1.84 -22.74
N ASP A 69 -8.14 -1.97 -21.40
CA ASP A 69 -9.11 -1.31 -20.50
C ASP A 69 -9.05 0.21 -20.62
N VAL A 70 -7.83 0.78 -20.69
CA VAL A 70 -7.62 2.22 -20.80
C VAL A 70 -8.10 2.76 -22.14
N GLN A 71 -7.83 2.05 -23.23
CA GLN A 71 -8.28 2.46 -24.57
C GLN A 71 -9.81 2.32 -24.71
N MET A 72 -10.41 1.27 -24.14
CA MET A 72 -11.88 1.13 -24.07
C MET A 72 -12.49 2.23 -23.20
N ALA A 73 -11.90 2.56 -22.06
CA ALA A 73 -12.32 3.65 -21.18
C ALA A 73 -12.35 5.00 -21.92
N LYS A 74 -11.33 5.28 -22.74
CA LYS A 74 -11.30 6.50 -23.59
C LYS A 74 -12.46 6.55 -24.58
N LYS A 75 -12.73 5.44 -25.26
CA LYS A 75 -13.84 5.35 -26.23
C LYS A 75 -15.17 5.61 -25.52
N ILE A 76 -15.41 4.95 -24.39
CA ILE A 76 -16.61 5.10 -23.59
C ILE A 76 -16.76 6.53 -23.05
N ALA A 77 -15.73 7.09 -22.44
CA ALA A 77 -15.73 8.44 -21.88
C ALA A 77 -16.02 9.49 -22.96
N LYS A 78 -15.45 9.32 -24.17
CA LYS A 78 -15.72 10.20 -25.32
C LYS A 78 -17.20 10.21 -25.71
N VAL A 79 -17.86 9.06 -25.76
CA VAL A 79 -19.28 8.97 -26.10
C VAL A 79 -20.15 9.55 -24.99
N LEU A 80 -19.78 9.35 -23.72
CA LEU A 80 -20.45 9.93 -22.56
C LEU A 80 -20.24 11.45 -22.45
N GLY A 81 -19.36 12.07 -23.26
CA GLY A 81 -18.99 13.48 -23.16
C GLY A 81 -18.22 13.81 -21.89
N LYS A 82 -17.55 12.83 -21.27
CA LYS A 82 -16.82 12.96 -20.00
C LYS A 82 -15.32 12.82 -20.20
N LYS A 83 -14.53 13.45 -19.31
CA LYS A 83 -13.07 13.29 -19.27
C LYS A 83 -12.72 12.08 -18.39
N PRO A 84 -12.02 11.06 -18.93
CA PRO A 84 -11.58 9.92 -18.14
C PRO A 84 -10.46 10.31 -17.17
N VAL A 85 -10.57 9.88 -15.91
CA VAL A 85 -9.57 10.02 -14.86
C VAL A 85 -9.22 8.62 -14.37
N ILE A 86 -7.95 8.22 -14.54
CA ILE A 86 -7.47 6.90 -14.12
C ILE A 86 -7.02 6.95 -12.67
N ILE A 87 -7.60 6.07 -11.86
CA ILE A 87 -7.26 5.89 -10.45
C ILE A 87 -6.67 4.51 -10.28
N LYS A 88 -5.37 4.45 -9.98
CA LYS A 88 -4.67 3.21 -9.73
C LYS A 88 -4.98 2.71 -8.32
N ILE A 89 -5.51 1.49 -8.21
CA ILE A 89 -5.93 0.85 -6.95
C ILE A 89 -5.55 -0.63 -7.02
N GLU A 90 -5.08 -1.20 -5.92
CA GLU A 90 -4.85 -2.64 -5.81
C GLU A 90 -6.16 -3.42 -6.02
N TRP A 91 -6.06 -4.66 -6.53
CA TRP A 91 -7.21 -5.51 -6.88
C TRP A 91 -8.30 -5.56 -5.81
N ASP A 92 -7.90 -5.88 -4.57
CA ASP A 92 -8.84 -6.00 -3.44
C ASP A 92 -9.47 -4.64 -3.03
N GLY A 93 -8.90 -3.53 -3.46
CA GLY A 93 -9.40 -2.18 -3.20
C GLY A 93 -10.43 -1.69 -4.22
N LEU A 94 -10.58 -2.33 -5.38
CA LEU A 94 -11.43 -1.85 -6.48
C LEU A 94 -12.92 -1.82 -6.11
N VAL A 95 -13.47 -2.93 -5.60
CA VAL A 95 -14.87 -3.00 -5.19
C VAL A 95 -15.19 -2.06 -4.03
N PRO A 96 -14.38 -1.99 -2.95
CA PRO A 96 -14.52 -0.95 -1.92
C PRO A 96 -14.48 0.48 -2.45
N ALA A 97 -13.60 0.78 -3.40
CA ALA A 97 -13.52 2.12 -4.02
C ALA A 97 -14.79 2.47 -4.81
N LEU A 98 -15.34 1.51 -5.55
CA LEU A 98 -16.57 1.70 -6.31
C LEU A 98 -17.78 1.89 -5.38
N THR A 99 -17.93 1.04 -4.38
CA THR A 99 -19.06 1.09 -3.44
C THR A 99 -19.05 2.33 -2.57
N SER A 100 -17.86 2.82 -2.19
CA SER A 100 -17.68 4.07 -1.45
C SER A 100 -17.83 5.33 -2.33
N GLY A 101 -17.86 5.20 -3.67
CA GLY A 101 -17.99 6.33 -4.60
C GLY A 101 -16.68 7.08 -4.88
N ARG A 102 -15.52 6.45 -4.64
CA ARG A 102 -14.22 7.00 -5.03
C ARG A 102 -13.96 6.90 -6.51
N ILE A 103 -14.45 5.83 -7.14
CA ILE A 103 -14.46 5.60 -8.57
C ILE A 103 -15.89 5.40 -9.05
N ASP A 104 -16.11 5.62 -10.33
CA ASP A 104 -17.42 5.49 -10.97
C ASP A 104 -17.53 4.17 -11.74
N LEU A 105 -16.40 3.67 -12.26
CA LEU A 105 -16.27 2.43 -13.02
C LEU A 105 -15.06 1.63 -12.54
N ILE A 106 -15.17 0.29 -12.63
CA ILE A 106 -14.02 -0.63 -12.59
C ILE A 106 -13.81 -1.14 -14.02
N MET A 107 -12.62 -0.89 -14.58
CA MET A 107 -12.16 -1.46 -15.85
C MET A 107 -10.77 -2.06 -15.62
N ALA A 108 -10.73 -3.32 -15.23
CA ALA A 108 -9.54 -3.98 -14.70
C ALA A 108 -9.46 -5.46 -15.09
N GLY A 109 -9.93 -5.84 -16.28
CA GLY A 109 -10.02 -7.24 -16.67
C GLY A 109 -10.96 -8.05 -15.78
N MET A 110 -12.00 -7.43 -15.22
CA MET A 110 -12.82 -8.04 -14.17
C MET A 110 -13.97 -8.87 -14.75
N SER A 111 -14.06 -10.14 -14.33
CA SER A 111 -15.19 -11.02 -14.68
C SER A 111 -16.40 -10.78 -13.75
N PRO A 112 -17.65 -10.81 -14.31
CA PRO A 112 -18.88 -10.54 -13.57
C PRO A 112 -19.38 -11.78 -12.79
N THR A 113 -18.53 -12.33 -11.90
CA THR A 113 -18.90 -13.53 -11.13
C THR A 113 -20.14 -13.29 -10.27
N ALA A 114 -20.91 -14.37 -10.01
CA ALA A 114 -22.12 -14.32 -9.21
C ALA A 114 -21.89 -13.74 -7.78
N GLU A 115 -20.69 -13.91 -7.24
CA GLU A 115 -20.33 -13.36 -5.92
C GLU A 115 -20.16 -11.85 -5.97
N ARG A 116 -19.43 -11.34 -6.96
CA ARG A 116 -19.25 -9.89 -7.18
C ARG A 116 -20.57 -9.20 -7.50
N ALA A 117 -21.46 -9.86 -8.27
CA ALA A 117 -22.78 -9.34 -8.61
C ALA A 117 -23.71 -9.14 -7.39
N LYS A 118 -23.39 -9.73 -6.23
CA LYS A 118 -24.10 -9.40 -4.97
C LYS A 118 -23.78 -7.99 -4.46
N GLN A 119 -22.59 -7.47 -4.75
CA GLN A 119 -22.08 -6.21 -4.23
C GLN A 119 -22.16 -5.06 -5.23
N ILE A 120 -21.90 -5.32 -6.51
CA ILE A 120 -21.85 -4.35 -7.60
C ILE A 120 -22.67 -4.84 -8.79
N ASP A 121 -23.02 -3.96 -9.71
CA ASP A 121 -23.59 -4.35 -11.01
C ASP A 121 -22.52 -4.35 -12.09
N PHE A 122 -22.82 -4.98 -13.22
CA PHE A 122 -21.91 -5.08 -14.37
C PHE A 122 -22.62 -4.64 -15.65
N SER A 123 -21.83 -4.10 -16.58
CA SER A 123 -22.24 -3.93 -17.98
C SER A 123 -22.31 -5.28 -18.69
N ASP A 124 -22.76 -5.26 -19.95
CA ASP A 124 -22.48 -6.33 -20.89
C ASP A 124 -20.96 -6.49 -21.06
N GLY A 125 -20.51 -7.68 -21.47
CA GLY A 125 -19.09 -7.95 -21.66
C GLY A 125 -18.46 -7.09 -22.76
N TYR A 126 -17.30 -6.54 -22.47
CA TYR A 126 -16.51 -5.80 -23.47
C TYR A 126 -15.35 -6.63 -24.03
N TYR A 127 -15.01 -7.75 -23.40
CA TYR A 127 -14.07 -8.76 -23.89
C TYR A 127 -14.53 -10.14 -23.45
N GLN A 128 -14.11 -11.17 -24.17
CA GLN A 128 -14.29 -12.57 -23.79
C GLN A 128 -13.00 -13.32 -24.07
N SER A 129 -12.53 -14.08 -23.09
CA SER A 129 -11.31 -14.86 -23.16
C SER A 129 -11.57 -16.31 -22.80
N ASP A 130 -10.57 -17.14 -22.91
CA ASP A 130 -10.49 -18.49 -22.36
C ASP A 130 -9.34 -18.55 -21.34
N LEU A 131 -9.40 -19.53 -20.47
CA LEU A 131 -8.34 -19.80 -19.50
C LEU A 131 -7.29 -20.74 -20.09
N VAL A 132 -6.03 -20.39 -19.80
CA VAL A 132 -4.86 -21.17 -20.20
C VAL A 132 -3.90 -21.30 -19.03
N MET A 133 -2.91 -22.17 -19.19
CA MET A 133 -1.83 -22.32 -18.21
C MET A 133 -0.57 -21.58 -18.67
N VAL A 134 0.05 -20.83 -17.77
CA VAL A 134 1.37 -20.25 -17.98
C VAL A 134 2.41 -21.04 -17.20
N VAL A 135 3.46 -21.49 -17.88
CA VAL A 135 4.49 -22.36 -17.33
C VAL A 135 5.89 -21.82 -17.60
N ASN A 136 6.89 -22.37 -16.93
CA ASN A 136 8.30 -22.08 -17.27
C ASN A 136 8.62 -22.69 -18.64
N ALA A 137 9.15 -21.88 -19.57
CA ALA A 137 9.47 -22.29 -20.93
C ALA A 137 10.52 -23.42 -21.01
N LYS A 138 11.34 -23.59 -19.95
CA LYS A 138 12.37 -24.65 -19.82
C LYS A 138 12.00 -25.67 -18.73
N GLY A 139 10.78 -25.58 -18.18
CA GLY A 139 10.28 -26.47 -17.13
C GLY A 139 9.70 -27.78 -17.65
N PRO A 140 9.36 -28.70 -16.76
CA PRO A 140 8.84 -30.03 -17.13
C PRO A 140 7.49 -29.98 -17.86
N TYR A 141 6.70 -28.94 -17.67
CA TYR A 141 5.37 -28.78 -18.24
C TYR A 141 5.33 -27.88 -19.49
N ALA A 142 6.50 -27.52 -20.06
CA ALA A 142 6.58 -26.62 -21.22
C ALA A 142 5.84 -27.14 -22.46
N ASP A 143 5.68 -28.44 -22.59
CA ASP A 143 5.05 -29.10 -23.74
C ASP A 143 3.70 -29.77 -23.38
N ALA A 144 3.13 -29.45 -22.21
CA ALA A 144 1.83 -29.91 -21.77
C ALA A 144 0.72 -29.47 -22.74
N LYS A 145 -0.26 -30.37 -23.00
CA LYS A 145 -1.33 -30.15 -23.98
C LYS A 145 -2.73 -30.39 -23.44
N VAL A 146 -2.83 -31.10 -22.32
CA VAL A 146 -4.11 -31.42 -21.67
C VAL A 146 -3.99 -31.18 -20.17
N LEU A 147 -5.11 -31.07 -19.47
CA LEU A 147 -5.13 -30.82 -18.02
C LEU A 147 -4.44 -31.95 -17.24
N GLU A 148 -4.56 -33.18 -17.69
CA GLU A 148 -3.96 -34.36 -17.08
C GLU A 148 -2.43 -34.32 -17.06
N ASP A 149 -1.79 -33.60 -17.98
CA ASP A 149 -0.34 -33.43 -18.01
C ASP A 149 0.19 -32.69 -16.79
N PHE A 150 -0.67 -31.98 -16.05
CA PHE A 150 -0.36 -31.26 -14.84
C PHE A 150 -0.63 -32.06 -13.54
N SER A 151 -0.87 -33.37 -13.65
CA SER A 151 -0.96 -34.24 -12.46
C SER A 151 0.32 -34.11 -11.63
N ASP A 152 0.17 -33.97 -10.30
CA ASP A 152 1.25 -33.71 -9.34
C ASP A 152 1.99 -32.34 -9.52
N ALA A 153 1.54 -31.48 -10.44
CA ALA A 153 2.11 -30.12 -10.61
C ALA A 153 1.67 -29.17 -9.50
N ASP A 154 2.56 -28.28 -9.10
CA ASP A 154 2.28 -27.19 -8.16
C ASP A 154 1.65 -26.01 -8.93
N ILE A 155 0.33 -25.87 -8.87
CA ILE A 155 -0.40 -24.84 -9.62
C ILE A 155 -0.98 -23.79 -8.69
N VAL A 156 -0.92 -22.53 -9.14
CA VAL A 156 -1.40 -21.36 -8.40
C VAL A 156 -2.31 -20.48 -9.26
N ALA A 157 -3.18 -19.70 -8.61
CA ALA A 157 -3.96 -18.65 -9.28
C ALA A 157 -4.04 -17.39 -8.41
N GLN A 158 -4.68 -16.35 -8.96
CA GLN A 158 -4.86 -15.10 -8.24
C GLN A 158 -5.95 -15.23 -7.18
N LEU A 159 -5.66 -14.73 -5.98
CA LEU A 159 -6.57 -14.68 -4.85
C LEU A 159 -7.88 -13.94 -5.22
N ASN A 160 -9.01 -14.44 -4.72
CA ASN A 160 -10.34 -13.87 -4.95
C ASN A 160 -10.75 -13.83 -6.43
N THR A 161 -10.25 -14.77 -7.25
CA THR A 161 -10.68 -14.96 -8.64
C THR A 161 -11.23 -16.37 -8.87
N PHE A 162 -12.01 -16.55 -9.93
CA PHE A 162 -12.47 -17.88 -10.32
C PHE A 162 -11.34 -18.75 -10.92
N HIS A 163 -10.22 -18.15 -11.31
CA HIS A 163 -9.01 -18.88 -11.74
C HIS A 163 -8.55 -19.89 -10.68
N ASP A 164 -8.71 -19.55 -9.40
CA ASP A 164 -8.36 -20.43 -8.29
C ASP A 164 -9.24 -21.68 -8.23
N THR A 165 -10.54 -21.51 -8.47
CA THR A 165 -11.49 -22.63 -8.42
C THR A 165 -11.37 -23.63 -9.57
N VAL A 166 -10.89 -23.20 -10.75
CA VAL A 166 -10.76 -24.11 -11.90
C VAL A 166 -9.53 -25.02 -11.80
N ILE A 167 -8.57 -24.73 -10.92
CA ILE A 167 -7.41 -25.59 -10.67
C ILE A 167 -7.84 -27.00 -10.26
N ASP A 168 -8.93 -27.12 -9.51
CA ASP A 168 -9.47 -28.40 -9.05
C ASP A 168 -9.96 -29.33 -10.19
N GLN A 169 -10.04 -28.82 -11.43
CA GLN A 169 -10.32 -29.64 -12.61
C GLN A 169 -9.12 -30.50 -13.04
N ILE A 170 -7.92 -30.18 -12.56
CA ILE A 170 -6.70 -30.91 -12.90
C ILE A 170 -6.59 -32.14 -12.00
N PRO A 171 -6.58 -33.37 -12.54
CA PRO A 171 -6.51 -34.57 -11.73
C PRO A 171 -5.17 -34.68 -10.97
N GLY A 172 -5.23 -34.78 -9.65
CA GLY A 172 -4.02 -34.99 -8.82
C GLY A 172 -3.11 -33.78 -8.67
N VAL A 173 -3.59 -32.58 -9.00
CA VAL A 173 -2.83 -31.33 -8.87
C VAL A 173 -2.48 -31.02 -7.41
N ASN A 174 -1.33 -30.42 -7.18
CA ASN A 174 -1.04 -29.73 -5.92
C ASN A 174 -1.52 -28.29 -6.03
N HIS A 175 -2.75 -28.03 -5.58
CA HIS A 175 -3.33 -26.70 -5.57
C HIS A 175 -2.66 -25.85 -4.48
N LEU A 176 -1.81 -24.89 -4.87
CA LEU A 176 -1.11 -24.01 -3.95
C LEU A 176 -2.04 -22.92 -3.41
N GLU A 177 -1.67 -22.34 -2.25
CA GLU A 177 -2.36 -21.15 -1.73
C GLU A 177 -2.31 -20.01 -2.76
N PRO A 178 -3.46 -19.35 -3.05
CA PRO A 178 -3.55 -18.33 -4.08
C PRO A 178 -2.70 -17.10 -3.76
N MET A 179 -2.19 -16.42 -4.79
CA MET A 179 -1.32 -15.26 -4.67
C MET A 179 -2.06 -13.96 -5.00
N SER A 180 -1.56 -12.83 -4.50
CA SER A 180 -2.26 -11.53 -4.57
C SER A 180 -2.36 -10.96 -5.99
N ASP A 181 -1.37 -11.18 -6.83
CA ASP A 181 -1.28 -10.60 -8.16
C ASP A 181 -0.46 -11.46 -9.15
N PHE A 182 -0.64 -11.18 -10.45
CA PHE A 182 0.04 -11.90 -11.52
C PHE A 182 1.57 -11.73 -11.50
N SER A 183 2.08 -10.60 -11.01
CA SER A 183 3.53 -10.38 -10.96
C SER A 183 4.21 -11.37 -10.01
N ILE A 184 3.59 -11.67 -8.86
CA ILE A 184 4.09 -12.66 -7.90
C ILE A 184 4.00 -14.08 -8.48
N MET A 185 2.89 -14.43 -9.17
CA MET A 185 2.71 -15.74 -9.79
C MET A 185 3.74 -16.00 -10.89
N ARG A 186 4.04 -15.00 -11.74
CA ARG A 186 5.11 -15.09 -12.74
C ARG A 186 6.45 -15.44 -12.11
N VAL A 187 6.82 -14.76 -11.01
CA VAL A 187 8.06 -15.05 -10.28
C VAL A 187 8.04 -16.44 -9.66
N ALA A 188 6.91 -16.88 -9.11
CA ALA A 188 6.79 -18.21 -8.54
C ALA A 188 7.09 -19.28 -9.59
N VAL A 189 6.56 -19.13 -10.81
CA VAL A 189 6.84 -20.06 -11.93
C VAL A 189 8.28 -19.92 -12.45
N GLN A 190 8.81 -18.71 -12.58
CA GLN A 190 10.20 -18.49 -13.00
C GLN A 190 11.21 -19.11 -12.05
N THR A 191 10.93 -19.08 -10.75
CA THR A 191 11.82 -19.59 -9.70
C THR A 191 11.59 -21.06 -9.34
N GLY A 192 10.59 -21.70 -9.94
CA GLY A 192 10.23 -23.09 -9.66
C GLY A 192 9.55 -23.30 -8.30
N LYS A 193 8.92 -22.24 -7.73
CA LYS A 193 8.05 -22.35 -6.55
C LYS A 193 6.63 -22.75 -6.90
N ALA A 194 6.25 -22.57 -8.15
CA ALA A 194 5.07 -23.10 -8.79
C ALA A 194 5.48 -23.63 -10.16
N ASP A 195 4.79 -24.64 -10.64
CA ASP A 195 5.01 -25.20 -11.98
C ASP A 195 4.24 -24.44 -13.04
N GLY A 196 3.08 -23.86 -12.65
CA GLY A 196 2.27 -23.05 -13.53
C GLY A 196 1.27 -22.18 -12.77
N TYR A 197 0.68 -21.21 -13.49
CA TYR A 197 -0.45 -20.44 -13.00
C TYR A 197 -1.54 -20.32 -14.06
N VAL A 198 -2.78 -20.21 -13.60
CA VAL A 198 -3.96 -20.03 -14.48
C VAL A 198 -4.12 -18.56 -14.80
N ALA A 199 -4.35 -18.25 -16.09
CA ALA A 199 -4.57 -16.89 -16.58
C ALA A 199 -5.50 -16.87 -17.79
N GLU A 200 -6.04 -15.69 -18.11
CA GLU A 200 -6.66 -15.45 -19.41
C GLU A 200 -5.61 -15.47 -20.52
N ARG A 201 -6.03 -15.93 -21.71
CA ARG A 201 -5.16 -16.03 -22.89
C ARG A 201 -4.38 -14.73 -23.19
N PRO A 202 -4.96 -13.51 -23.18
CA PRO A 202 -4.18 -12.29 -23.45
C PRO A 202 -3.03 -12.06 -22.47
N GLU A 203 -3.25 -12.32 -21.16
CA GLU A 203 -2.22 -12.22 -20.14
C GLU A 203 -1.10 -13.23 -20.36
N ALA A 204 -1.48 -14.51 -20.64
CA ALA A 204 -0.52 -15.56 -20.92
C ALA A 204 0.34 -15.26 -22.16
N MET A 205 -0.25 -14.68 -23.21
CA MET A 205 0.46 -14.20 -24.39
C MET A 205 1.44 -13.06 -24.04
N ALA A 206 1.00 -12.08 -23.24
CA ALA A 206 1.85 -10.99 -22.81
C ALA A 206 3.03 -11.49 -21.95
N ALA A 207 2.78 -12.41 -21.02
CA ALA A 207 3.82 -13.03 -20.19
C ALA A 207 4.85 -13.81 -21.03
N ALA A 208 4.38 -14.55 -22.05
CA ALA A 208 5.26 -15.30 -22.96
C ALA A 208 6.14 -14.36 -23.83
N ARG A 209 5.57 -13.23 -24.29
CA ARG A 209 6.27 -12.23 -25.13
C ARG A 209 7.22 -11.32 -24.35
N ALA A 210 7.07 -11.23 -23.05
CA ALA A 210 7.92 -10.37 -22.21
C ALA A 210 9.39 -10.80 -22.11
N GLY A 211 9.79 -11.92 -22.75
CA GLY A 211 11.18 -12.42 -22.74
C GLY A 211 11.69 -12.85 -21.36
N VAL A 212 10.78 -13.22 -20.45
CA VAL A 212 11.11 -13.55 -19.05
C VAL A 212 11.14 -15.06 -18.78
N GLY A 213 11.20 -15.88 -19.83
CA GLY A 213 11.32 -17.35 -19.73
C GLY A 213 10.01 -18.06 -19.38
N LEU A 214 8.87 -17.44 -19.62
CA LEU A 214 7.55 -18.03 -19.48
C LEU A 214 6.98 -18.44 -20.84
N LYS A 215 6.07 -19.40 -20.84
CA LYS A 215 5.40 -19.95 -22.01
C LYS A 215 3.93 -20.20 -21.69
N MET A 216 3.05 -19.88 -22.62
CA MET A 216 1.64 -20.30 -22.57
C MET A 216 1.54 -21.75 -23.04
N ALA A 217 0.88 -22.61 -22.27
CA ALA A 217 0.52 -23.97 -22.67
C ALA A 217 -0.88 -23.94 -23.30
N GLU A 218 -0.96 -24.38 -24.55
CA GLU A 218 -2.22 -24.57 -25.29
C GLU A 218 -2.84 -25.89 -24.88
N LEU A 219 -3.97 -25.86 -24.20
CA LEU A 219 -4.67 -27.04 -23.68
C LEU A 219 -5.90 -27.36 -24.51
N ASP A 220 -6.02 -28.63 -24.95
CA ASP A 220 -7.19 -29.14 -25.69
C ASP A 220 -7.50 -30.59 -25.26
N PRO A 221 -8.60 -30.81 -24.47
CA PRO A 221 -9.50 -29.81 -23.93
C PRO A 221 -8.85 -28.95 -22.83
N GLY A 222 -9.25 -27.65 -22.77
CA GLY A 222 -8.86 -26.74 -21.73
C GLY A 222 -9.80 -26.80 -20.52
N PHE A 223 -9.74 -25.75 -19.68
CA PHE A 223 -10.62 -25.62 -18.52
C PHE A 223 -12.10 -25.49 -18.93
N GLU A 224 -12.98 -26.21 -18.24
CA GLU A 224 -14.42 -25.98 -18.34
C GLU A 224 -14.80 -24.73 -17.54
N THR A 225 -15.40 -23.75 -18.20
CA THR A 225 -15.81 -22.47 -17.62
C THR A 225 -17.22 -22.09 -18.07
N SER A 226 -17.93 -21.32 -17.23
CA SER A 226 -19.18 -20.70 -17.70
C SER A 226 -18.87 -19.52 -18.63
N PRO A 227 -19.77 -19.20 -19.59
CA PRO A 227 -19.58 -18.00 -20.41
C PRO A 227 -19.47 -16.71 -19.60
N GLU A 228 -20.12 -16.63 -18.45
CA GLU A 228 -20.07 -15.48 -17.55
C GLU A 228 -18.68 -15.34 -16.87
N ASP A 229 -18.02 -16.44 -16.55
CA ASP A 229 -16.72 -16.42 -15.88
C ASP A 229 -15.60 -15.93 -16.80
N THR A 230 -15.67 -16.27 -18.09
CA THR A 230 -14.69 -15.87 -19.10
C THR A 230 -14.99 -14.52 -19.75
N GLN A 231 -16.12 -13.91 -19.42
CA GLN A 231 -16.49 -12.57 -19.87
C GLN A 231 -15.82 -11.51 -19.00
N ILE A 232 -15.29 -10.47 -19.62
CA ILE A 232 -14.77 -9.29 -18.95
C ILE A 232 -15.78 -8.16 -19.08
N ALA A 233 -16.21 -7.58 -17.96
CA ALA A 233 -17.26 -6.56 -17.92
C ALA A 233 -16.88 -5.36 -17.04
N ILE A 234 -17.54 -4.23 -17.26
CA ILE A 234 -17.32 -3.00 -16.50
C ILE A 234 -18.08 -3.10 -15.17
N GLY A 235 -17.36 -3.02 -14.05
CA GLY A 235 -18.00 -2.94 -12.74
C GLY A 235 -18.56 -1.53 -12.49
N ILE A 236 -19.80 -1.47 -12.01
CA ILE A 236 -20.53 -0.24 -11.72
C ILE A 236 -21.26 -0.35 -10.38
N LYS A 237 -21.50 0.80 -9.74
CA LYS A 237 -22.24 0.83 -8.48
C LYS A 237 -23.64 0.26 -8.65
N LYS A 238 -24.07 -0.55 -7.69
CA LYS A 238 -25.37 -1.24 -7.74
C LYS A 238 -26.53 -0.27 -7.92
N GLY A 239 -27.39 -0.57 -8.91
CA GLY A 239 -28.54 0.28 -9.26
C GLY A 239 -28.17 1.58 -10.00
N SER A 240 -26.95 1.70 -10.52
CA SER A 240 -26.53 2.89 -11.27
C SER A 240 -27.22 2.96 -12.65
N PRO A 241 -27.72 4.12 -13.05
CA PRO A 241 -28.29 4.33 -14.39
C PRO A 241 -27.25 4.28 -15.52
N LEU A 242 -25.96 4.32 -15.18
CA LEU A 242 -24.87 4.21 -16.15
C LEU A 242 -24.85 2.85 -16.87
N ARG A 243 -25.42 1.80 -16.28
CA ARG A 243 -25.42 0.47 -16.87
C ARG A 243 -25.99 0.44 -18.29
N ASP A 244 -27.18 0.97 -18.46
CA ASP A 244 -27.87 0.96 -19.75
C ASP A 244 -27.12 1.79 -20.80
N GLN A 245 -26.61 2.98 -20.40
CA GLN A 245 -25.77 3.81 -21.26
C GLN A 245 -24.47 3.11 -21.69
N LEU A 246 -23.81 2.40 -20.76
CA LEU A 246 -22.60 1.64 -21.07
C LEU A 246 -22.91 0.51 -22.05
N ASN A 247 -24.02 -0.21 -21.87
CA ASN A 247 -24.42 -1.30 -22.77
C ASN A 247 -24.75 -0.78 -24.17
N GLU A 248 -25.46 0.35 -24.29
CA GLU A 248 -25.69 1.00 -25.57
C GLU A 248 -24.37 1.38 -26.27
N ILE A 249 -23.39 1.92 -25.55
CA ILE A 249 -22.08 2.26 -26.09
C ILE A 249 -21.32 1.01 -26.51
N LEU A 250 -21.29 -0.02 -25.67
CA LEU A 250 -20.58 -1.27 -25.96
C LEU A 250 -21.18 -2.00 -27.18
N ALA A 251 -22.49 -1.88 -27.42
CA ALA A 251 -23.15 -2.44 -28.61
C ALA A 251 -22.69 -1.77 -29.92
N THR A 252 -22.15 -0.55 -29.86
CA THR A 252 -21.62 0.15 -31.04
C THR A 252 -20.21 -0.30 -31.44
N ILE A 253 -19.48 -0.99 -30.55
CA ILE A 253 -18.10 -1.43 -30.76
C ILE A 253 -18.13 -2.88 -31.27
N SER A 254 -17.72 -3.11 -32.50
CA SER A 254 -17.75 -4.43 -33.11
C SER A 254 -16.79 -5.41 -32.45
N GLN A 255 -17.04 -6.70 -32.61
CA GLN A 255 -16.13 -7.74 -32.11
C GLN A 255 -14.74 -7.66 -32.77
N GLU A 256 -14.69 -7.37 -34.08
CA GLU A 256 -13.46 -7.18 -34.82
C GLU A 256 -12.63 -6.03 -34.21
N GLU A 257 -13.24 -4.87 -33.97
CA GLU A 257 -12.57 -3.71 -33.34
C GLU A 257 -12.05 -4.03 -31.93
N ARG A 258 -12.75 -4.86 -31.16
CA ARG A 258 -12.30 -5.31 -29.85
C ARG A 258 -11.08 -6.23 -29.93
N MET A 259 -11.08 -7.15 -30.89
CA MET A 259 -9.96 -8.07 -31.12
C MET A 259 -8.73 -7.33 -31.64
N ASP A 260 -8.89 -6.45 -32.66
CA ASP A 260 -7.80 -5.64 -33.18
C ASP A 260 -7.14 -4.79 -32.10
N LEU A 261 -7.95 -4.18 -31.22
CA LEU A 261 -7.44 -3.41 -30.09
C LEU A 261 -6.64 -4.27 -29.10
N MET A 262 -7.11 -5.49 -28.81
CA MET A 262 -6.39 -6.40 -27.92
C MET A 262 -5.06 -6.85 -28.55
N ASP A 263 -5.06 -7.14 -29.85
CA ASP A 263 -3.86 -7.54 -30.58
C ASP A 263 -2.83 -6.38 -30.64
N GLU A 264 -3.28 -5.14 -30.84
CA GLU A 264 -2.43 -3.95 -30.74
C GLU A 264 -1.78 -3.85 -29.36
N MET A 265 -2.56 -4.04 -28.29
CA MET A 265 -2.04 -3.97 -26.92
C MET A 265 -1.07 -5.10 -26.61
N ASN A 266 -1.29 -6.30 -27.15
CA ASN A 266 -0.35 -7.42 -27.04
C ASN A 266 1.00 -7.13 -27.72
N ILE A 267 0.98 -6.54 -28.91
CA ILE A 267 2.22 -6.18 -29.66
C ILE A 267 3.07 -5.19 -28.86
N LEU A 268 2.44 -4.27 -28.13
CA LEU A 268 3.16 -3.31 -27.29
C LEU A 268 3.93 -3.95 -26.12
N GLN A 269 3.69 -5.23 -25.83
CA GLN A 269 4.41 -5.99 -24.81
C GLN A 269 5.61 -6.77 -25.35
N ASP A 270 5.83 -6.78 -26.69
CA ASP A 270 6.99 -7.47 -27.28
C ASP A 270 8.29 -6.85 -26.78
N LYS A 271 9.18 -7.66 -26.23
CA LYS A 271 10.54 -7.29 -25.82
C LYS A 271 11.53 -8.26 -26.45
N ASP A 272 12.69 -7.71 -26.84
CA ASP A 272 13.80 -8.53 -27.35
C ASP A 272 14.28 -9.51 -26.27
N ASP A 273 14.50 -10.77 -26.66
CA ASP A 273 15.14 -11.77 -25.80
C ASP A 273 16.58 -11.34 -25.49
N ASP A 274 16.93 -11.28 -24.22
CA ASP A 274 18.27 -10.98 -23.75
C ASP A 274 19.04 -12.31 -23.54
N ASP A 275 19.96 -12.61 -24.45
CA ASP A 275 20.78 -13.82 -24.44
C ASP A 275 21.83 -13.89 -23.30
N ARG A 276 21.97 -12.86 -22.49
CA ARG A 276 22.88 -12.83 -21.36
C ARG A 276 22.40 -13.75 -20.24
N ASP A 277 23.32 -14.51 -19.64
CA ASP A 277 22.98 -15.48 -18.60
C ASP A 277 23.20 -14.96 -17.16
N GLY A 278 22.35 -15.43 -16.25
CA GLY A 278 22.55 -15.43 -14.81
C GLY A 278 22.82 -14.06 -14.18
N LEU A 279 23.94 -13.93 -13.47
CA LEU A 279 24.29 -12.76 -12.67
C LEU A 279 24.53 -11.50 -13.53
N GLU A 280 25.10 -11.66 -14.72
CA GLU A 280 25.37 -10.51 -15.60
C GLU A 280 24.08 -9.88 -16.11
N ARG A 281 23.11 -10.69 -16.53
CA ARG A 281 21.76 -10.25 -16.89
C ARG A 281 21.09 -9.55 -15.72
N PHE A 282 21.12 -10.14 -14.51
CA PHE A 282 20.55 -9.57 -13.31
C PHE A 282 21.12 -8.19 -12.97
N LEU A 283 22.44 -8.04 -12.95
CA LEU A 283 23.11 -6.77 -12.66
C LEU A 283 22.83 -5.70 -13.74
N SER A 284 22.80 -6.13 -15.01
CA SER A 284 22.46 -5.24 -16.12
C SER A 284 21.02 -4.75 -16.03
N ASN A 285 20.07 -5.66 -15.75
CA ASN A 285 18.66 -5.33 -15.56
C ASN A 285 18.47 -4.35 -14.39
N MET A 286 19.09 -4.63 -13.23
CA MET A 286 19.07 -3.74 -12.09
C MET A 286 19.56 -2.32 -12.45
N LYS A 287 20.70 -2.24 -13.15
CA LYS A 287 21.24 -0.93 -13.57
C LYS A 287 20.26 -0.19 -14.48
N ASN A 288 19.70 -0.87 -15.46
CA ASN A 288 18.76 -0.28 -16.42
C ASN A 288 17.49 0.18 -15.70
N ILE A 289 16.88 -0.70 -14.88
CA ILE A 289 15.69 -0.37 -14.08
C ILE A 289 15.95 0.85 -13.19
N PHE A 290 17.08 0.89 -12.47
CA PHE A 290 17.40 2.00 -11.59
C PHE A 290 17.61 3.30 -12.36
N VAL A 291 18.41 3.29 -13.42
CA VAL A 291 18.69 4.48 -14.23
C VAL A 291 17.42 5.04 -14.87
N GLU A 292 16.61 4.16 -15.40
CA GLU A 292 15.35 4.55 -16.04
C GLU A 292 14.30 5.06 -15.05
N ASN A 293 14.25 4.52 -13.83
CA ASN A 293 13.21 4.83 -12.84
C ASN A 293 13.72 5.64 -11.65
N LYS A 294 14.91 6.23 -11.74
CA LYS A 294 15.55 6.97 -10.63
C LYS A 294 14.65 8.04 -10.02
N ASP A 295 13.93 8.79 -10.87
CA ASP A 295 13.08 9.90 -10.43
C ASP A 295 11.84 9.36 -9.67
N ASN A 296 11.28 8.22 -10.11
CA ASN A 296 10.19 7.55 -9.43
C ASN A 296 10.65 7.01 -8.07
N PHE A 297 11.80 6.32 -8.00
CA PHE A 297 12.37 5.85 -6.74
C PHE A 297 12.66 7.00 -5.78
N LEU A 298 13.24 8.11 -6.26
CA LEU A 298 13.50 9.29 -5.43
C LEU A 298 12.20 9.91 -4.89
N ARG A 299 11.18 10.04 -5.73
CA ARG A 299 9.87 10.57 -5.34
C ARG A 299 9.19 9.65 -4.32
N GLY A 300 9.13 8.34 -4.58
CA GLY A 300 8.56 7.36 -3.66
C GLY A 300 9.28 7.39 -2.30
N THR A 301 10.62 7.44 -2.31
CA THR A 301 11.45 7.58 -1.10
C THR A 301 11.14 8.87 -0.35
N ALA A 302 11.00 9.99 -1.05
CA ALA A 302 10.65 11.26 -0.43
C ALA A 302 9.28 11.21 0.25
N PHE A 303 8.27 10.62 -0.37
CA PHE A 303 6.95 10.45 0.24
C PHE A 303 7.01 9.52 1.46
N THR A 304 7.73 8.40 1.39
CA THR A 304 7.98 7.52 2.54
C THR A 304 8.56 8.30 3.72
N ILE A 305 9.59 9.13 3.48
CA ILE A 305 10.21 9.95 4.54
C ILE A 305 9.23 10.98 5.09
N ILE A 306 8.50 11.70 4.22
CA ILE A 306 7.56 12.74 4.63
C ILE A 306 6.44 12.15 5.48
N ILE A 307 5.82 11.05 5.04
CA ILE A 307 4.72 10.39 5.77
C ILE A 307 5.23 9.91 7.14
N SER A 308 6.38 9.24 7.16
CA SER A 308 6.97 8.72 8.41
C SER A 308 7.34 9.83 9.37
N PHE A 309 7.93 10.93 8.88
CA PHE A 309 8.32 12.06 9.70
C PHE A 309 7.09 12.79 10.27
N VAL A 310 6.14 13.16 9.42
CA VAL A 310 4.91 13.83 9.86
C VAL A 310 4.13 12.92 10.82
N GLY A 311 3.98 11.64 10.47
CA GLY A 311 3.32 10.64 11.31
C GLY A 311 3.97 10.51 12.68
N THR A 312 5.30 10.48 12.75
CA THR A 312 6.04 10.40 14.03
C THR A 312 5.90 11.67 14.85
N VAL A 313 6.01 12.85 14.22
CA VAL A 313 5.89 14.13 14.93
C VAL A 313 4.48 14.34 15.47
N LEU A 314 3.44 14.15 14.66
CA LEU A 314 2.05 14.25 15.10
C LEU A 314 1.70 13.13 16.09
N GLY A 315 2.18 11.91 15.84
CA GLY A 315 2.07 10.79 16.77
C GLY A 315 2.69 11.07 18.12
N LEU A 316 3.85 11.74 18.16
CA LEU A 316 4.46 12.16 19.44
C LEU A 316 3.57 13.16 20.19
N VAL A 317 2.97 14.13 19.51
CA VAL A 317 2.04 15.08 20.14
C VAL A 317 0.85 14.34 20.75
N ILE A 318 0.23 13.44 19.97
CA ILE A 318 -0.89 12.59 20.45
C ILE A 318 -0.41 11.71 21.62
N GLY A 319 0.73 11.06 21.47
CA GLY A 319 1.33 10.19 22.48
C GLY A 319 1.64 10.91 23.78
N LEU A 320 2.14 12.14 23.72
CA LEU A 320 2.36 12.98 24.91
C LEU A 320 1.04 13.30 25.63
N ILE A 321 0.02 13.74 24.89
CA ILE A 321 -1.29 14.05 25.48
C ILE A 321 -1.88 12.81 26.15
N VAL A 322 -1.93 11.69 25.44
CA VAL A 322 -2.52 10.43 25.92
C VAL A 322 -1.69 9.84 27.08
N GLY A 323 -0.36 9.84 26.94
CA GLY A 323 0.56 9.33 27.99
C GLY A 323 0.45 10.12 29.29
N ILE A 324 0.39 11.46 29.20
CA ILE A 324 0.20 12.33 30.37
C ILE A 324 -1.16 12.08 31.02
N ILE A 325 -2.26 12.04 30.26
CA ILE A 325 -3.60 11.78 30.79
C ILE A 325 -3.63 10.49 31.61
N ARG A 326 -2.96 9.44 31.13
CA ARG A 326 -2.94 8.12 31.79
C ARG A 326 -2.14 8.12 33.10
N THR A 327 -1.23 9.09 33.30
CA THR A 327 -0.41 9.20 34.52
C THR A 327 -0.97 10.18 35.55
N ILE A 328 -2.03 10.94 35.25
CA ILE A 328 -2.65 11.89 36.21
C ILE A 328 -3.16 11.12 37.43
N PRO A 329 -2.78 11.49 38.65
CA PRO A 329 -3.27 10.83 39.86
C PRO A 329 -4.77 11.09 40.08
N PRO A 330 -5.48 10.24 40.84
CA PRO A 330 -6.89 10.44 41.14
C PRO A 330 -7.11 11.75 41.91
N SER A 331 -8.20 12.45 41.60
CA SER A 331 -8.59 13.69 42.26
C SER A 331 -9.42 13.43 43.53
N LEU A 332 -9.23 14.24 44.55
CA LEU A 332 -10.07 14.20 45.76
C LEU A 332 -11.53 14.65 45.49
N ASN A 333 -11.74 15.46 44.47
CA ASN A 333 -13.10 15.83 44.04
C ASN A 333 -13.72 14.71 43.23
N LYS A 334 -14.84 14.13 43.75
CA LYS A 334 -15.54 13.00 43.14
C LYS A 334 -15.99 13.24 41.70
N GLY A 335 -16.49 14.45 41.39
CA GLY A 335 -16.94 14.80 40.03
C GLY A 335 -15.75 14.88 39.05
N LYS A 336 -14.67 15.57 39.44
CA LYS A 336 -13.45 15.62 38.63
C LYS A 336 -12.82 14.23 38.43
N ASN A 337 -12.87 13.39 39.48
CA ASN A 337 -12.35 12.03 39.40
C ASN A 337 -13.16 11.13 38.47
N PHE A 338 -14.49 11.29 38.44
CA PHE A 338 -15.36 10.59 37.48
C PHE A 338 -15.00 10.93 36.03
N PHE A 339 -14.89 12.23 35.71
CA PHE A 339 -14.48 12.66 34.37
C PHE A 339 -13.09 12.20 33.98
N LEU A 340 -12.13 12.26 34.91
CA LEU A 340 -10.77 11.77 34.68
C LEU A 340 -10.75 10.25 34.39
N ASN A 341 -11.52 9.48 35.16
CA ASN A 341 -11.63 8.04 34.93
C ASN A 341 -12.30 7.72 33.59
N LEU A 342 -13.36 8.43 33.23
CA LEU A 342 -14.00 8.29 31.92
C LEU A 342 -13.00 8.60 30.80
N LEU A 343 -12.26 9.71 30.89
CA LEU A 343 -11.24 10.07 29.92
C LEU A 343 -10.12 9.00 29.84
N LYS A 344 -9.66 8.47 30.98
CA LYS A 344 -8.68 7.37 31.00
C LYS A 344 -9.21 6.11 30.34
N VAL A 345 -10.48 5.79 30.52
CA VAL A 345 -11.10 4.64 29.83
C VAL A 345 -11.10 4.86 28.32
N LEU A 346 -11.53 6.04 27.85
CA LEU A 346 -11.56 6.36 26.41
C LEU A 346 -10.17 6.30 25.79
N VAL A 347 -9.15 6.91 26.40
CA VAL A 347 -7.78 6.85 25.87
C VAL A 347 -7.18 5.44 25.95
N ASN A 348 -7.55 4.64 26.94
CA ASN A 348 -7.12 3.25 27.01
C ASN A 348 -7.77 2.41 25.88
N ILE A 349 -9.05 2.61 25.58
CA ILE A 349 -9.72 1.96 24.44
C ILE A 349 -9.00 2.35 23.14
N TYR A 350 -8.74 3.64 22.93
CA TYR A 350 -7.98 4.13 21.78
C TYR A 350 -6.64 3.38 21.63
N VAL A 351 -5.83 3.34 22.70
CA VAL A 351 -4.51 2.69 22.67
C VAL A 351 -4.64 1.18 22.40
N GLN A 352 -5.60 0.50 23.02
CA GLN A 352 -5.79 -0.95 22.84
C GLN A 352 -6.26 -1.29 21.43
N VAL A 353 -7.21 -0.52 20.87
CA VAL A 353 -7.74 -0.74 19.53
C VAL A 353 -6.64 -0.56 18.49
N LEU A 354 -5.89 0.57 18.55
CA LEU A 354 -4.90 0.88 17.51
C LEU A 354 -3.65 0.01 17.59
N ARG A 355 -3.28 -0.44 18.79
CA ARG A 355 -2.16 -1.39 18.95
C ARG A 355 -2.60 -2.85 18.75
N GLY A 356 -3.89 -3.13 18.84
CA GLY A 356 -4.45 -4.47 18.67
C GLY A 356 -4.91 -4.79 17.25
N THR A 357 -4.87 -3.82 16.33
CA THR A 357 -5.27 -4.00 14.93
C THR A 357 -4.14 -3.64 13.96
N PRO A 358 -3.97 -4.35 12.84
CA PRO A 358 -2.96 -4.02 11.84
C PRO A 358 -3.20 -2.65 11.20
N MET A 359 -2.12 -1.89 10.91
CA MET A 359 -2.24 -0.57 10.28
C MET A 359 -2.88 -0.63 8.89
N ILE A 360 -2.67 -1.71 8.13
CA ILE A 360 -3.32 -1.91 6.84
C ILE A 360 -4.85 -1.92 6.97
N VAL A 361 -5.40 -2.62 7.97
CA VAL A 361 -6.85 -2.65 8.25
C VAL A 361 -7.36 -1.27 8.65
N GLN A 362 -6.60 -0.54 9.49
CA GLN A 362 -6.93 0.83 9.89
C GLN A 362 -6.98 1.76 8.68
N SER A 363 -6.03 1.64 7.74
CA SER A 363 -5.98 2.48 6.54
C SER A 363 -7.20 2.26 5.64
N VAL A 364 -7.63 1.03 5.43
CA VAL A 364 -8.83 0.68 4.67
C VAL A 364 -10.09 1.25 5.34
N LEU A 365 -10.25 1.03 6.66
CA LEU A 365 -11.41 1.52 7.41
C LEU A 365 -11.49 3.06 7.43
N VAL A 366 -10.36 3.74 7.58
CA VAL A 366 -10.31 5.21 7.57
C VAL A 366 -10.58 5.74 6.17
N TYR A 367 -9.87 5.22 5.17
CA TYR A 367 -9.93 5.75 3.81
C TYR A 367 -11.28 5.55 3.12
N PHE A 368 -11.80 4.33 3.14
CA PHE A 368 -13.09 3.99 2.51
C PHE A 368 -14.27 4.24 3.47
N GLY A 369 -14.10 3.91 4.76
CA GLY A 369 -15.20 4.01 5.73
C GLY A 369 -15.61 5.46 6.01
N LEU A 370 -14.68 6.42 6.11
CA LEU A 370 -15.04 7.83 6.31
C LEU A 370 -15.86 8.37 5.14
N LEU A 371 -15.53 8.00 3.92
CA LEU A 371 -16.30 8.40 2.76
C LEU A 371 -17.69 7.74 2.77
N GLN A 372 -17.74 6.42 3.00
CA GLN A 372 -18.98 5.64 2.93
C GLN A 372 -20.00 6.03 4.02
N PHE A 373 -19.54 6.21 5.26
CA PHE A 373 -20.43 6.40 6.42
C PHE A 373 -20.57 7.85 6.88
N ALA A 374 -19.56 8.69 6.62
CA ALA A 374 -19.54 10.08 7.07
C ALA A 374 -19.52 11.10 5.91
N GLY A 375 -19.40 10.65 4.65
CA GLY A 375 -19.29 11.55 3.49
C GLY A 375 -17.99 12.36 3.44
N ILE A 376 -16.97 11.97 4.23
CA ILE A 376 -15.67 12.66 4.29
C ILE A 376 -14.73 12.03 3.28
N ASN A 377 -14.42 12.77 2.21
CA ASN A 377 -13.51 12.33 1.17
C ASN A 377 -12.08 12.82 1.47
N LEU A 378 -11.22 11.93 1.96
CA LEU A 378 -9.80 12.20 2.16
C LEU A 378 -9.02 11.80 0.90
N SER A 379 -8.03 12.59 0.51
CA SER A 379 -7.02 12.10 -0.45
C SER A 379 -6.19 10.96 0.16
N PRO A 380 -5.54 10.11 -0.65
CA PRO A 380 -4.66 9.05 -0.13
C PRO A 380 -3.61 9.58 0.85
N MET A 381 -3.03 10.74 0.57
CA MET A 381 -1.99 11.36 1.40
C MET A 381 -2.54 11.86 2.74
N GLU A 382 -3.73 12.49 2.76
CA GLU A 382 -4.39 12.92 4.01
C GLU A 382 -4.75 11.72 4.89
N ALA A 383 -5.27 10.65 4.28
CA ALA A 383 -5.54 9.40 4.98
C ALA A 383 -4.26 8.78 5.55
N ALA A 384 -3.15 8.80 4.79
CA ALA A 384 -1.85 8.32 5.25
C ALA A 384 -1.37 9.09 6.48
N PHE A 385 -1.38 10.43 6.43
CA PHE A 385 -0.99 11.25 7.58
C PHE A 385 -1.87 10.99 8.79
N LEU A 386 -3.18 10.88 8.61
CA LEU A 386 -4.11 10.60 9.70
C LEU A 386 -3.84 9.22 10.33
N VAL A 387 -3.79 8.17 9.51
CA VAL A 387 -3.61 6.79 9.98
C VAL A 387 -2.27 6.62 10.69
N VAL A 388 -1.16 7.04 10.06
CA VAL A 388 0.17 6.89 10.65
C VAL A 388 0.29 7.69 11.94
N SER A 389 -0.22 8.94 11.98
CA SER A 389 -0.14 9.77 13.19
C SER A 389 -0.94 9.20 14.36
N VAL A 390 -2.15 8.71 14.09
CA VAL A 390 -3.03 8.16 15.12
C VAL A 390 -2.52 6.80 15.61
N ASN A 391 -2.01 5.95 14.71
CA ASN A 391 -1.39 4.67 15.05
C ASN A 391 -0.11 4.88 15.88
N THR A 392 0.84 5.67 15.38
CA THR A 392 2.10 6.01 16.07
C THR A 392 1.82 6.68 17.42
N GLY A 393 0.78 7.52 17.52
CA GLY A 393 0.37 8.14 18.78
C GLY A 393 -0.01 7.13 19.85
N ALA A 394 -0.65 6.02 19.48
CA ALA A 394 -0.97 4.95 20.41
C ALA A 394 0.30 4.25 20.94
N TYR A 395 1.28 3.96 20.06
CA TYR A 395 2.57 3.38 20.47
C TYR A 395 3.38 4.35 21.32
N LEU A 396 3.55 5.58 20.88
CA LEU A 396 4.31 6.61 21.61
C LEU A 396 3.66 6.98 22.96
N SER A 397 2.34 6.81 23.12
CA SER A 397 1.68 7.02 24.41
C SER A 397 2.18 6.06 25.50
N GLU A 398 2.50 4.81 25.12
CA GLU A 398 3.11 3.85 26.04
C GLU A 398 4.58 4.20 26.34
N VAL A 399 5.31 4.64 25.31
CA VAL A 399 6.70 5.11 25.49
C VAL A 399 6.74 6.29 26.45
N VAL A 400 5.86 7.28 26.27
CA VAL A 400 5.73 8.45 27.16
C VAL A 400 5.34 8.03 28.58
N ARG A 401 4.33 7.15 28.72
CA ARG A 401 3.90 6.64 30.01
C ARG A 401 5.03 5.89 30.72
N GLY A 402 5.75 5.04 30.01
CA GLY A 402 6.93 4.32 30.51
C GLY A 402 8.04 5.29 30.93
N GLY A 403 8.33 6.30 30.10
CA GLY A 403 9.31 7.34 30.39
C GLY A 403 8.95 8.19 31.61
N ILE A 404 7.68 8.55 31.81
CA ILE A 404 7.23 9.27 33.02
C ILE A 404 7.43 8.37 34.25
N ASN A 405 7.04 7.10 34.18
CA ASN A 405 7.15 6.15 35.29
C ASN A 405 8.60 5.76 35.62
N SER A 406 9.55 5.98 34.71
CA SER A 406 10.99 5.74 34.96
C SER A 406 11.69 6.86 35.71
N ILE A 407 11.03 8.01 35.88
CA ILE A 407 11.58 9.11 36.69
C ILE A 407 11.46 8.76 38.17
N ASP A 408 12.55 8.98 38.92
CA ASP A 408 12.61 8.71 40.34
C ASP A 408 11.47 9.43 41.10
N SER A 409 10.78 8.69 41.98
CA SER A 409 9.65 9.21 42.77
C SER A 409 10.03 10.39 43.64
N GLY A 410 11.29 10.46 44.08
CA GLY A 410 11.83 11.60 44.83
C GLY A 410 11.74 12.94 44.07
N GLN A 411 11.72 12.92 42.73
CA GLN A 411 11.49 14.15 41.95
C GLN A 411 10.07 14.69 42.11
N PHE A 412 9.08 13.79 42.19
CA PHE A 412 7.68 14.16 42.46
C PHE A 412 7.50 14.65 43.89
N GLU A 413 8.12 13.98 44.85
CA GLU A 413 8.06 14.33 46.26
C GLU A 413 8.74 15.68 46.54
N ALA A 414 9.93 15.90 45.97
CA ALA A 414 10.65 17.18 46.08
C ALA A 414 9.85 18.35 45.47
N ALA A 415 9.27 18.17 44.30
CA ALA A 415 8.43 19.17 43.66
C ALA A 415 7.19 19.49 44.52
N SER A 416 6.54 18.46 45.07
CA SER A 416 5.39 18.61 45.97
C SER A 416 5.76 19.35 47.26
N SER A 417 6.95 19.08 47.85
CA SER A 417 7.46 19.74 49.04
C SER A 417 7.74 21.24 48.80
N LEU A 418 8.02 21.61 47.55
CA LEU A 418 8.18 23.03 47.13
C LEU A 418 6.84 23.70 46.81
N GLY A 419 5.69 23.01 47.05
CA GLY A 419 4.35 23.52 46.78
C GLY A 419 3.98 23.61 45.31
N MET A 420 4.68 22.87 44.42
CA MET A 420 4.35 22.83 42.99
C MET A 420 3.04 22.06 42.75
N THR A 421 2.20 22.63 41.93
CA THR A 421 1.00 21.91 41.43
C THR A 421 1.42 20.75 40.53
N HIS A 422 0.57 19.75 40.36
CA HIS A 422 0.83 18.63 39.45
C HIS A 422 1.22 19.08 38.03
N PHE A 423 0.56 20.10 37.50
CA PHE A 423 0.90 20.68 36.18
C PHE A 423 2.30 21.30 36.16
N GLN A 424 2.66 22.03 37.20
CA GLN A 424 4.02 22.63 37.32
C GLN A 424 5.06 21.52 37.44
N THR A 425 4.82 20.51 38.30
CA THR A 425 5.70 19.35 38.45
C THR A 425 5.92 18.65 37.11
N MET A 426 4.84 18.33 36.37
CA MET A 426 4.92 17.68 35.06
C MET A 426 5.71 18.53 34.05
N THR A 427 5.34 19.81 33.88
CA THR A 427 5.90 20.64 32.80
C THR A 427 7.32 21.14 33.10
N GLN A 428 7.71 21.29 34.37
CA GLN A 428 8.99 21.92 34.76
C GLN A 428 10.04 20.92 35.24
N VAL A 429 9.60 19.75 35.75
CA VAL A 429 10.52 18.76 36.36
C VAL A 429 10.49 17.45 35.57
N ILE A 430 9.33 16.85 35.40
CA ILE A 430 9.18 15.47 34.90
C ILE A 430 9.33 15.40 33.39
N LEU A 431 8.48 16.11 32.61
CA LEU A 431 8.49 16.03 31.14
C LEU A 431 9.84 16.39 30.50
N PRO A 432 10.62 17.39 30.95
CA PRO A 432 11.93 17.66 30.37
C PRO A 432 12.91 16.49 30.51
N GLN A 433 12.84 15.75 31.61
CA GLN A 433 13.64 14.54 31.85
C GLN A 433 13.11 13.37 31.03
N THR A 434 11.79 13.15 31.06
CA THR A 434 11.11 12.12 30.27
C THR A 434 11.45 12.24 28.79
N LEU A 435 11.32 13.45 28.19
CA LEU A 435 11.62 13.68 26.78
C LEU A 435 13.04 13.28 26.40
N LYS A 436 14.03 13.59 27.26
CA LYS A 436 15.41 13.14 27.02
C LYS A 436 15.52 11.61 26.99
N ASN A 437 14.86 10.96 27.94
CA ASN A 437 14.93 9.50 28.08
C ASN A 437 14.23 8.74 26.94
N ILE A 438 13.20 9.33 26.32
CA ILE A 438 12.41 8.66 25.27
C ILE A 438 12.85 9.00 23.84
N ILE A 439 13.82 9.93 23.64
CA ILE A 439 14.34 10.28 22.30
C ILE A 439 14.77 9.06 21.50
N PRO A 440 15.51 8.07 22.04
CA PRO A 440 15.87 6.87 21.30
C PRO A 440 14.65 6.08 20.82
N SER A 441 13.63 5.98 21.67
CA SER A 441 12.38 5.28 21.31
C SER A 441 11.59 6.02 20.25
N ILE A 442 11.57 7.36 20.26
CA ILE A 442 10.95 8.18 19.21
C ILE A 442 11.68 7.97 17.87
N GLY A 443 13.02 7.95 17.91
CA GLY A 443 13.84 7.69 16.74
C GLY A 443 13.62 6.29 16.16
N ASN A 444 13.51 5.28 17.02
CA ASN A 444 13.18 3.93 16.58
C ASN A 444 11.78 3.85 15.94
N GLU A 445 10.80 4.54 16.51
CA GLU A 445 9.44 4.61 15.94
C GLU A 445 9.44 5.26 14.55
N PHE A 446 10.26 6.28 14.34
CA PHE A 446 10.44 6.87 13.00
C PHE A 446 11.01 5.86 12.00
N ILE A 447 12.01 5.04 12.39
CA ILE A 447 12.57 3.98 11.53
C ILE A 447 11.52 2.89 11.25
N VAL A 448 10.69 2.54 12.23
CA VAL A 448 9.58 1.59 12.06
C VAL A 448 8.58 2.15 11.05
N ASN A 449 8.15 3.40 11.21
CA ASN A 449 7.22 4.05 10.29
C ASN A 449 7.72 4.07 8.84
N ILE A 450 9.03 4.22 8.59
CA ILE A 450 9.59 4.17 7.23
C ILE A 450 9.26 2.84 6.54
N LYS A 451 9.27 1.74 7.26
CA LYS A 451 8.94 0.41 6.71
C LYS A 451 7.43 0.19 6.67
N ASP A 452 6.74 0.60 7.72
CA ASP A 452 5.31 0.35 7.89
C ASP A 452 4.44 1.19 6.95
N THR A 453 4.94 2.32 6.43
CA THR A 453 4.24 3.08 5.37
C THR A 453 3.98 2.26 4.11
N SER A 454 4.73 1.19 3.87
CA SER A 454 4.51 0.27 2.74
C SER A 454 3.11 -0.34 2.71
N VAL A 455 2.45 -0.54 3.86
CA VAL A 455 1.08 -1.08 3.92
C VAL A 455 0.03 -0.10 3.36
N LEU A 456 0.37 1.19 3.23
CA LEU A 456 -0.51 2.22 2.69
C LEU A 456 -0.71 2.11 1.17
N ASN A 457 0.03 1.21 0.50
CA ASN A 457 -0.20 0.90 -0.92
C ASN A 457 -1.64 0.46 -1.19
N VAL A 458 -2.30 -0.20 -0.22
CA VAL A 458 -3.70 -0.65 -0.33
C VAL A 458 -4.70 0.50 -0.56
N ILE A 459 -4.36 1.71 -0.13
CA ILE A 459 -5.14 2.93 -0.34
C ILE A 459 -4.49 3.86 -1.39
N ALA A 460 -3.66 3.30 -2.26
CA ALA A 460 -3.01 3.99 -3.39
C ALA A 460 -2.11 5.18 -2.98
N VAL A 461 -1.43 5.09 -1.87
CA VAL A 461 -0.42 6.09 -1.47
C VAL A 461 0.86 5.87 -2.26
N ASN A 462 1.29 6.86 -3.03
CA ASN A 462 2.47 6.82 -3.92
C ASN A 462 3.81 6.88 -3.15
N GLU A 463 3.99 6.03 -2.15
CA GLU A 463 5.25 5.87 -1.44
C GLU A 463 6.19 4.86 -2.16
N LEU A 464 7.33 4.53 -1.58
CA LEU A 464 8.36 3.73 -2.25
C LEU A 464 7.89 2.32 -2.66
N PHE A 465 7.09 1.64 -1.84
CA PHE A 465 6.61 0.29 -2.16
C PHE A 465 5.55 0.30 -3.27
N PHE A 466 4.62 1.25 -3.25
CA PHE A 466 3.66 1.46 -4.32
C PHE A 466 4.37 1.79 -5.65
N THR A 467 5.39 2.66 -5.59
CA THR A 467 6.24 2.98 -6.74
C THR A 467 6.93 1.73 -7.29
N THR A 468 7.41 0.85 -6.41
CA THR A 468 8.01 -0.43 -6.80
C THR A 468 7.02 -1.30 -7.58
N LYS A 469 5.80 -1.46 -7.06
CA LYS A 469 4.74 -2.21 -7.75
C LYS A 469 4.39 -1.60 -9.12
N SER A 470 4.37 -0.26 -9.21
CA SER A 470 4.17 0.44 -10.49
C SER A 470 5.24 0.08 -11.52
N ILE A 471 6.51 0.10 -11.11
CA ILE A 471 7.64 -0.22 -12.00
C ILE A 471 7.57 -1.69 -12.43
N VAL A 472 7.27 -2.60 -11.51
CA VAL A 472 7.09 -4.03 -11.81
C VAL A 472 5.96 -4.25 -12.81
N GLY A 473 4.82 -3.57 -12.63
CA GLY A 473 3.68 -3.66 -13.55
C GLY A 473 3.99 -3.20 -14.98
N GLY A 474 5.02 -2.34 -15.15
CA GLY A 474 5.47 -1.88 -16.48
C GLY A 474 6.61 -2.71 -17.09
N ASN A 475 7.50 -3.28 -16.26
CA ASN A 475 8.69 -3.99 -16.77
C ASN A 475 8.66 -5.51 -16.62
N LEU A 476 7.74 -6.04 -15.82
CA LEU A 476 7.58 -7.46 -15.47
C LEU A 476 8.82 -8.10 -14.81
N MET A 477 9.80 -7.28 -14.36
CA MET A 477 11.03 -7.70 -13.71
C MET A 477 10.89 -7.55 -12.19
N TYR A 478 10.21 -8.51 -11.58
CA TYR A 478 9.85 -8.47 -10.16
C TYR A 478 11.08 -8.49 -9.25
N PHE A 479 11.93 -9.51 -9.38
CA PHE A 479 13.03 -9.75 -8.45
C PHE A 479 14.05 -8.61 -8.45
N GLU A 480 14.48 -8.15 -9.61
CA GLU A 480 15.44 -7.04 -9.76
C GLU A 480 14.89 -5.74 -9.17
N THR A 481 13.62 -5.44 -9.43
CA THR A 481 12.99 -4.20 -8.95
C THR A 481 12.83 -4.21 -7.43
N TYR A 482 12.37 -5.33 -6.84
CA TYR A 482 12.26 -5.46 -5.38
C TYR A 482 13.63 -5.49 -4.69
N PHE A 483 14.64 -6.04 -5.34
CA PHE A 483 16.01 -6.02 -4.81
C PHE A 483 16.56 -4.59 -4.74
N ILE A 484 16.34 -3.75 -5.78
CA ILE A 484 16.68 -2.32 -5.76
C ILE A 484 15.95 -1.63 -4.61
N THR A 485 14.65 -1.86 -4.47
CA THR A 485 13.83 -1.28 -3.41
C THR A 485 14.33 -1.67 -2.02
N SER A 486 14.70 -2.92 -1.83
CA SER A 486 15.28 -3.43 -0.58
C SER A 486 16.59 -2.69 -0.23
N LEU A 487 17.45 -2.43 -1.22
CA LEU A 487 18.68 -1.65 -1.02
C LEU A 487 18.38 -0.17 -0.66
N ILE A 488 17.34 0.42 -1.26
CA ILE A 488 16.92 1.79 -0.94
C ILE A 488 16.41 1.86 0.52
N TYR A 489 15.50 0.95 0.94
CA TYR A 489 15.03 0.89 2.32
C TYR A 489 16.18 0.66 3.31
N LEU A 490 17.09 -0.26 3.00
CA LEU A 490 18.26 -0.55 3.86
C LEU A 490 19.15 0.69 4.01
N THR A 491 19.48 1.35 2.89
CA THR A 491 20.31 2.58 2.89
C THR A 491 19.61 3.68 3.69
N LEU A 492 18.31 3.87 3.50
CA LEU A 492 17.53 4.87 4.20
C LEU A 492 17.49 4.62 5.70
N THR A 493 17.15 3.40 6.12
CA THR A 493 17.04 3.04 7.54
C THR A 493 18.38 3.09 8.25
N LEU A 494 19.48 2.62 7.62
CA LEU A 494 20.82 2.69 8.18
C LEU A 494 21.31 4.15 8.29
N SER A 495 21.05 4.99 7.29
CA SER A 495 21.41 6.42 7.32
C SER A 495 20.71 7.15 8.45
N ILE A 496 19.40 6.89 8.62
CA ILE A 496 18.62 7.50 9.70
C ILE A 496 19.04 6.96 11.07
N ALA A 497 19.28 5.65 11.21
CA ALA A 497 19.79 5.08 12.46
C ALA A 497 21.13 5.70 12.87
N TYR A 498 22.03 5.91 11.91
CA TYR A 498 23.30 6.59 12.14
C TYR A 498 23.11 8.05 12.59
N LEU A 499 22.23 8.81 11.92
CA LEU A 499 21.93 10.19 12.31
C LEU A 499 21.32 10.27 13.71
N LEU A 500 20.43 9.34 14.06
CA LEU A 500 19.84 9.26 15.40
C LEU A 500 20.90 8.95 16.45
N HIS A 501 21.81 8.03 16.18
CA HIS A 501 22.92 7.72 17.09
C HIS A 501 23.79 8.96 17.37
N LEU A 502 24.10 9.76 16.35
CA LEU A 502 24.83 11.03 16.54
C LEU A 502 24.05 12.05 17.39
N VAL A 503 22.72 12.07 17.28
CA VAL A 503 21.86 12.93 18.12
C VAL A 503 21.87 12.44 19.57
N GLU A 504 21.75 11.12 19.76
CA GLU A 504 21.78 10.48 21.09
C GLU A 504 23.12 10.76 21.81
N GLU A 505 24.25 10.59 21.14
CA GLU A 505 25.58 10.89 21.69
C GLU A 505 25.72 12.36 22.13
N ARG A 506 25.12 13.30 21.39
CA ARG A 506 25.16 14.74 21.75
C ARG A 506 24.23 15.10 22.92
N LEU A 507 23.18 14.29 23.14
CA LEU A 507 22.22 14.49 24.23
C LEU A 507 22.61 13.74 25.50
N ALA A 508 23.43 12.69 25.37
CA ALA A 508 24.02 12.01 26.52
C ALA A 508 24.99 12.95 27.25
N ASP A 509 24.74 13.18 28.54
CA ASP A 509 25.66 13.97 29.37
C ASP A 509 27.05 13.30 29.40
N PRO A 510 28.16 14.03 29.13
CA PRO A 510 29.52 13.46 29.15
C PRO A 510 29.93 12.80 30.48
N GLY A 511 29.17 13.05 31.58
CA GLY A 511 29.40 12.48 32.90
C GLY A 511 28.81 11.10 33.17
N SER A 512 27.87 10.61 32.37
CA SER A 512 27.14 9.36 32.62
C SER A 512 27.90 8.12 32.11
N TYR A 513 28.56 8.21 30.96
CA TYR A 513 29.28 7.07 30.35
C TYR A 513 30.65 6.79 30.97
N SER A 514 31.30 7.79 31.60
CA SER A 514 32.64 7.57 32.19
C SER A 514 32.63 6.82 33.51
N ARG A 515 31.46 6.66 34.16
CA ARG A 515 31.35 5.95 35.46
C ARG A 515 31.13 4.44 35.34
N VAL A 516 30.55 3.96 34.26
CA VAL A 516 30.26 2.53 34.10
C VAL A 516 31.48 1.76 33.57
N ASN A 517 32.26 2.35 32.66
CA ASN A 517 33.41 1.64 32.05
C ASN A 517 34.69 1.58 32.93
N LYS A 518 34.82 2.35 34.03
CA LYS A 518 35.98 2.26 34.91
C LYS A 518 35.81 1.35 36.11
N THR A 519 34.56 1.04 36.51
CA THR A 519 34.30 0.20 37.68
C THR A 519 34.17 -1.28 37.35
N ASP A 520 33.74 -1.63 36.12
CA ASP A 520 33.55 -3.05 35.71
C ASP A 520 34.84 -3.67 35.18
N VAL A 521 35.76 -2.86 34.63
CA VAL A 521 37.08 -3.38 34.20
C VAL A 521 38.03 -3.65 35.39
N MET A 522 37.83 -2.99 36.54
CA MET A 522 38.63 -3.27 37.74
C MET A 522 38.08 -4.41 38.63
N ARG A 523 36.83 -4.87 38.39
CA ARG A 523 36.26 -6.03 39.11
C ARG A 523 36.46 -7.36 38.43
N SER A 524 36.87 -7.38 37.16
CA SER A 524 37.20 -8.62 36.43
C SER A 524 38.70 -8.96 36.43
N ALA A 525 39.52 -8.18 37.13
CA ALA A 525 40.99 -8.38 37.22
C ALA A 525 41.51 -8.75 38.62
N ASN A 526 40.61 -9.12 39.56
CA ASN A 526 40.99 -9.69 40.85
C ASN A 526 40.27 -11.03 41.09
#